data_73ab014f6f2da7178500aa2c4bd5b868
#
_entry.id   73ab014f6f2da7178500aa2c4bd5b868
#
_cell.length_a   1.000
_cell.length_b   1.000
_cell.length_c   1.000
_cell.angle_alpha   90.00
_cell.angle_beta   90.00
_cell.angle_gamma   90.00
#
_symmetry.space_group_name_H-M   'P 1'
#
loop_
_entity.id
_entity.type
_entity.pdbx_description
1 polymer ?
#
loop_
_entity_poly.entity_id
_entity_poly.type
_entity_poly.pdbx_seq_one_letter_code
_entity_poly.pdbx_strand_id
1 'polypeptide(L)'
;MSDAAALRQRSPLVLADLLPGALVRDTLLVVGAAGFIGLLAQISIHLSFTPVPITGQTLGVLLAGTALGWRRAGAALVLYAVAGLAGVPWFAGQASGYVGASFGYVLGFIAAAILCGFLAERGADRSVLRSVPAMVAGEVVIYAFGVTWLALDLHLNAAQALSEGFTPFVAGDAIKAAIAAGLLPAAWWLTGYRRNQTTPPAGEAG
;
A
#
# COMPACT_ATOMS: atom_id res chain seq x y z
N MET A 1 -13.58 29.84 31.68
CA MET A 1 -12.57 30.04 30.64
C MET A 1 -12.52 28.75 29.86
N SER A 2 -12.92 28.82 28.61
CA SER A 2 -13.42 27.72 27.79
C SER A 2 -12.32 26.77 27.31
N ASP A 3 -12.50 25.47 27.61
CA ASP A 3 -11.70 24.32 27.07
C ASP A 3 -11.85 24.11 25.54
N ALA A 4 -12.51 25.06 24.86
CA ALA A 4 -12.75 25.01 23.42
C ALA A 4 -11.51 25.28 22.55
N ALA A 5 -10.38 25.70 23.14
CA ALA A 5 -9.14 25.97 22.39
C ALA A 5 -8.23 24.75 22.23
N ALA A 6 -8.55 23.61 22.82
CA ALA A 6 -7.67 22.42 22.85
C ALA A 6 -7.95 21.39 21.76
N LEU A 7 -8.97 21.57 20.93
CA LEU A 7 -9.11 20.84 19.68
C LEU A 7 -8.27 21.52 18.57
N ARG A 8 -6.97 21.58 18.78
CA ARG A 8 -6.06 21.78 17.65
C ARG A 8 -6.41 20.71 16.62
N GLN A 9 -7.05 21.13 15.53
CA GLN A 9 -7.22 20.28 14.36
C GLN A 9 -5.82 19.83 13.96
N ARG A 10 -5.47 18.58 14.34
CA ARG A 10 -4.21 18.00 13.89
C ARG A 10 -4.25 17.98 12.37
N SER A 11 -3.24 18.57 11.75
CA SER A 11 -3.11 18.50 10.31
C SER A 11 -3.20 17.04 9.87
N PRO A 12 -3.99 16.71 8.82
CA PRO A 12 -4.10 15.33 8.36
C PRO A 12 -2.72 14.81 7.96
N LEU A 13 -2.36 13.66 8.50
CA LEU A 13 -1.08 13.01 8.21
C LEU A 13 -1.15 12.27 6.88
N VAL A 14 -2.30 11.68 6.58
CA VAL A 14 -2.57 10.90 5.36
C VAL A 14 -3.94 11.27 4.79
N LEU A 15 -4.21 10.87 3.53
CA LEU A 15 -5.48 11.18 2.85
C LEU A 15 -6.72 10.70 3.60
N ALA A 16 -6.65 9.56 4.28
CA ALA A 16 -7.75 9.02 5.08
C ALA A 16 -8.18 9.92 6.23
N ASP A 17 -7.29 10.77 6.74
CA ASP A 17 -7.60 11.69 7.84
C ASP A 17 -8.45 12.88 7.42
N LEU A 18 -8.62 13.10 6.11
CA LEU A 18 -9.53 14.12 5.57
C LEU A 18 -11.01 13.74 5.74
N LEU A 19 -11.31 12.45 5.97
CA LEU A 19 -12.67 11.97 6.17
C LEU A 19 -13.08 12.15 7.64
N PRO A 20 -14.29 12.66 7.93
CA PRO A 20 -14.80 12.78 9.30
C PRO A 20 -15.16 11.39 9.87
N GLY A 21 -15.18 11.29 11.20
CA GLY A 21 -15.51 10.05 11.91
C GLY A 21 -14.27 9.39 12.51
N ALA A 22 -14.50 8.41 13.40
CA ALA A 22 -13.42 7.70 14.08
C ALA A 22 -13.51 6.18 13.79
N LEU A 23 -14.16 5.41 14.64
CA LEU A 23 -14.15 3.96 14.59
C LEU A 23 -14.85 3.40 13.34
N VAL A 24 -16.04 3.90 12.99
CA VAL A 24 -16.80 3.43 11.82
C VAL A 24 -16.03 3.71 10.54
N ARG A 25 -15.49 4.91 10.39
CA ARG A 25 -14.63 5.28 9.25
C ARG A 25 -13.44 4.33 9.13
N ASP A 26 -12.70 4.14 10.22
CA ASP A 26 -11.48 3.33 10.21
C ASP A 26 -11.78 1.86 9.87
N THR A 27 -12.89 1.32 10.38
CA THR A 27 -13.36 -0.02 10.02
C THR A 27 -13.71 -0.12 8.54
N LEU A 28 -14.47 0.84 8.00
CA LEU A 28 -14.84 0.86 6.57
C LEU A 28 -13.61 1.00 5.66
N LEU A 29 -12.64 1.81 6.06
CA LEU A 29 -11.40 1.98 5.31
C LEU A 29 -10.56 0.69 5.32
N VAL A 30 -10.45 0.02 6.46
CA VAL A 30 -9.72 -1.25 6.59
C VAL A 30 -10.37 -2.35 5.75
N VAL A 31 -11.68 -2.54 5.87
CA VAL A 31 -12.42 -3.56 5.11
C VAL A 31 -12.42 -3.21 3.61
N GLY A 32 -12.66 -1.95 3.29
CA GLY A 32 -12.64 -1.47 1.90
C GLY A 32 -11.29 -1.64 1.22
N ALA A 33 -10.19 -1.36 1.94
CA ALA A 33 -8.85 -1.56 1.41
C ALA A 33 -8.51 -3.04 1.22
N ALA A 34 -8.88 -3.91 2.17
CA ALA A 34 -8.70 -5.35 2.03
C ALA A 34 -9.47 -5.88 0.80
N GLY A 35 -10.72 -5.46 0.63
CA GLY A 35 -11.54 -5.80 -0.55
C GLY A 35 -10.97 -5.23 -1.85
N PHE A 36 -10.47 -4.00 -1.83
CA PHE A 36 -9.82 -3.37 -2.99
C PHE A 36 -8.58 -4.16 -3.44
N ILE A 37 -7.75 -4.59 -2.50
CA ILE A 37 -6.59 -5.43 -2.81
C ILE A 37 -7.04 -6.79 -3.35
N GLY A 38 -8.11 -7.38 -2.79
CA GLY A 38 -8.72 -8.60 -3.30
C GLY A 38 -9.25 -8.46 -4.73
N LEU A 39 -9.84 -7.32 -5.08
CA LEU A 39 -10.26 -7.01 -6.45
C LEU A 39 -9.06 -6.89 -7.40
N LEU A 40 -8.01 -6.20 -7.00
CA LEU A 40 -6.79 -6.07 -7.80
C LEU A 40 -6.03 -7.38 -7.95
N ALA A 41 -6.20 -8.31 -7.02
CA ALA A 41 -5.68 -9.67 -7.11
C ALA A 41 -6.33 -10.47 -8.26
N GLN A 42 -7.55 -10.13 -8.67
CA GLN A 42 -8.22 -10.79 -9.79
C GLN A 42 -7.67 -10.35 -11.15
N ILE A 43 -6.99 -9.20 -11.19
CA ILE A 43 -6.17 -8.82 -12.35
C ILE A 43 -4.87 -9.63 -12.22
N SER A 44 -4.86 -10.85 -12.74
CA SER A 44 -3.73 -11.76 -12.60
C SER A 44 -3.37 -12.41 -13.93
N ILE A 45 -2.08 -12.42 -14.23
CA ILE A 45 -1.50 -13.03 -15.43
C ILE A 45 -0.55 -14.12 -14.98
N HIS A 46 -0.86 -15.36 -15.34
CA HIS A 46 -0.01 -16.52 -15.06
C HIS A 46 0.97 -16.72 -16.21
N LEU A 47 2.23 -16.85 -15.88
CA LEU A 47 3.32 -17.14 -16.82
C LEU A 47 3.77 -18.58 -16.61
N SER A 48 4.10 -19.30 -17.69
CA SER A 48 4.45 -20.72 -17.63
C SER A 48 5.78 -21.02 -16.95
N PHE A 49 6.63 -20.02 -16.79
CA PHE A 49 8.00 -20.15 -16.26
C PHE A 49 8.16 -19.63 -14.82
N THR A 50 7.09 -19.20 -14.18
CA THR A 50 7.11 -18.78 -12.76
C THR A 50 5.81 -19.23 -12.08
N PRO A 51 5.88 -19.74 -10.84
CA PRO A 51 4.70 -20.11 -10.06
C PRO A 51 3.95 -18.89 -9.49
N VAL A 52 4.55 -17.71 -9.55
CA VAL A 52 3.98 -16.48 -8.99
C VAL A 52 3.28 -15.69 -10.10
N PRO A 53 1.98 -15.38 -9.99
CA PRO A 53 1.29 -14.60 -11.01
C PRO A 53 1.66 -13.12 -10.93
N ILE A 54 1.68 -12.44 -12.09
CA ILE A 54 1.72 -10.97 -12.13
C ILE A 54 0.32 -10.47 -11.78
N THR A 55 0.20 -9.59 -10.78
CA THR A 55 -1.11 -9.09 -10.33
C THR A 55 -1.16 -7.58 -10.21
N GLY A 56 -2.37 -7.03 -10.05
CA GLY A 56 -2.60 -5.63 -9.70
C GLY A 56 -2.35 -5.32 -8.21
N GLN A 57 -2.06 -6.31 -7.38
CA GLN A 57 -2.01 -6.17 -5.92
C GLN A 57 -0.93 -5.20 -5.43
N THR A 58 0.27 -5.20 -6.01
CA THR A 58 1.37 -4.31 -5.60
C THR A 58 0.95 -2.85 -5.70
N LEU A 59 0.25 -2.44 -6.76
CA LEU A 59 -0.34 -1.10 -6.84
C LEU A 59 -1.30 -0.82 -5.68
N GLY A 60 -2.20 -1.76 -5.39
CA GLY A 60 -3.18 -1.63 -4.28
C GLY A 60 -2.50 -1.49 -2.93
N VAL A 61 -1.46 -2.27 -2.68
CA VAL A 61 -0.67 -2.25 -1.44
C VAL A 61 0.02 -0.89 -1.24
N LEU A 62 0.69 -0.40 -2.27
CA LEU A 62 1.38 0.91 -2.21
C LEU A 62 0.39 2.06 -2.00
N LEU A 63 -0.75 2.05 -2.72
CA LEU A 63 -1.81 3.06 -2.56
C LEU A 63 -2.47 2.97 -1.18
N ALA A 64 -2.85 1.78 -0.73
CA ALA A 64 -3.47 1.60 0.59
C ALA A 64 -2.51 1.99 1.71
N GLY A 65 -1.24 1.58 1.63
CA GLY A 65 -0.21 1.95 2.58
C GLY A 65 -0.15 3.46 2.79
N THR A 66 0.07 4.17 1.70
CA THR A 66 0.26 5.63 1.72
C THR A 66 -1.01 6.41 2.02
N ALA A 67 -2.17 6.00 1.50
CA ALA A 67 -3.42 6.73 1.68
C ALA A 67 -4.03 6.56 3.07
N LEU A 68 -3.86 5.38 3.70
CA LEU A 68 -4.49 5.04 4.99
C LEU A 68 -3.57 5.27 6.20
N GLY A 69 -2.26 5.33 5.99
CA GLY A 69 -1.28 5.32 7.06
C GLY A 69 -0.99 3.91 7.59
N TRP A 70 0.11 3.77 8.35
CA TRP A 70 0.66 2.47 8.69
C TRP A 70 -0.28 1.55 9.50
N ARG A 71 -1.09 2.12 10.40
CA ARG A 71 -1.98 1.34 11.28
C ARG A 71 -3.15 0.74 10.50
N ARG A 72 -3.87 1.57 9.74
CA ARG A 72 -5.04 1.12 8.96
C ARG A 72 -4.62 0.23 7.80
N ALA A 73 -3.55 0.58 7.10
CA ALA A 73 -3.02 -0.23 6.02
C ALA A 73 -2.50 -1.58 6.52
N GLY A 74 -1.73 -1.62 7.61
CA GLY A 74 -1.30 -2.87 8.23
C GLY A 74 -2.49 -3.75 8.63
N ALA A 75 -3.51 -3.17 9.28
CA ALA A 75 -4.74 -3.89 9.64
C ALA A 75 -5.49 -4.42 8.41
N ALA A 76 -5.56 -3.64 7.32
CA ALA A 76 -6.21 -4.06 6.08
C ALA A 76 -5.48 -5.24 5.42
N LEU A 77 -4.15 -5.21 5.37
CA LEU A 77 -3.35 -6.29 4.78
C LEU A 77 -3.35 -7.55 5.66
N VAL A 78 -3.36 -7.40 6.98
CA VAL A 78 -3.56 -8.53 7.91
C VAL A 78 -4.95 -9.13 7.71
N LEU A 79 -6.00 -8.30 7.63
CA LEU A 79 -7.36 -8.77 7.34
C LEU A 79 -7.41 -9.51 5.99
N TYR A 80 -6.79 -8.96 4.94
CA TYR A 80 -6.69 -9.58 3.63
C TYR A 80 -6.03 -10.96 3.74
N ALA A 81 -4.87 -11.06 4.39
CA ALA A 81 -4.14 -12.31 4.54
C ALA A 81 -4.93 -13.35 5.35
N VAL A 82 -5.47 -12.95 6.53
CA VAL A 82 -6.19 -13.86 7.43
C VAL A 82 -7.49 -14.35 6.79
N ALA A 83 -8.29 -13.48 6.19
CA ALA A 83 -9.52 -13.88 5.55
C ALA A 83 -9.27 -14.77 4.31
N GLY A 84 -8.22 -14.48 3.53
CA GLY A 84 -7.80 -15.35 2.42
C GLY A 84 -7.39 -16.73 2.90
N LEU A 85 -6.58 -16.82 3.95
CA LEU A 85 -6.22 -18.08 4.60
C LEU A 85 -7.44 -18.83 5.15
N ALA A 86 -8.42 -18.11 5.67
CA ALA A 86 -9.66 -18.67 6.19
C ALA A 86 -10.66 -19.14 5.11
N GLY A 87 -10.34 -18.97 3.82
CA GLY A 87 -11.13 -19.50 2.71
C GLY A 87 -11.84 -18.47 1.85
N VAL A 88 -11.66 -17.16 2.11
CA VAL A 88 -12.21 -16.13 1.20
C VAL A 88 -11.44 -16.17 -0.12
N PRO A 89 -12.11 -16.37 -1.27
CA PRO A 89 -11.46 -16.58 -2.57
C PRO A 89 -11.03 -15.24 -3.21
N TRP A 90 -10.17 -14.50 -2.57
CA TRP A 90 -9.73 -13.19 -3.03
C TRP A 90 -8.23 -13.04 -3.28
N PHE A 91 -7.44 -14.12 -3.10
CA PHE A 91 -6.07 -14.18 -3.61
C PHE A 91 -6.06 -14.24 -5.15
N ALA A 92 -4.89 -14.14 -5.75
CA ALA A 92 -4.75 -14.15 -7.21
C ALA A 92 -5.45 -15.36 -7.85
N GLY A 93 -6.26 -15.10 -8.89
CA GLY A 93 -7.00 -16.15 -9.56
C GLY A 93 -8.09 -16.83 -8.72
N GLN A 94 -8.71 -16.10 -7.79
CA GLN A 94 -9.74 -16.58 -6.85
C GLN A 94 -9.23 -17.67 -5.88
N ALA A 95 -7.93 -17.73 -5.68
CA ALA A 95 -7.36 -18.66 -4.71
C ALA A 95 -7.70 -18.26 -3.27
N SER A 96 -7.68 -19.25 -2.39
CA SER A 96 -7.83 -19.10 -0.93
C SER A 96 -7.03 -20.18 -0.21
N GLY A 97 -6.90 -20.04 1.11
CA GLY A 97 -6.06 -20.92 1.90
C GLY A 97 -4.57 -20.61 1.72
N TYR A 98 -3.72 -21.61 1.93
CA TYR A 98 -2.29 -21.46 1.74
C TYR A 98 -1.92 -21.47 0.25
N VAL A 99 -1.33 -20.40 -0.24
CA VAL A 99 -1.00 -20.20 -1.67
C VAL A 99 0.46 -20.54 -2.02
N GLY A 100 1.09 -21.43 -1.27
CA GLY A 100 2.41 -21.99 -1.55
C GLY A 100 3.48 -20.92 -1.75
N ALA A 101 4.22 -21.03 -2.83
CA ALA A 101 5.34 -20.18 -3.20
C ALA A 101 5.01 -18.67 -3.25
N SER A 102 3.75 -18.29 -3.49
CA SER A 102 3.33 -16.89 -3.51
C SER A 102 3.07 -16.29 -2.13
N PHE A 103 3.00 -17.09 -1.06
CA PHE A 103 2.61 -16.62 0.27
C PHE A 103 3.58 -15.59 0.85
N GLY A 104 4.87 -15.71 0.54
CA GLY A 104 5.88 -14.73 0.94
C GLY A 104 5.57 -13.31 0.47
N TYR A 105 4.99 -13.16 -0.73
CA TYR A 105 4.56 -11.85 -1.24
C TYR A 105 3.41 -11.28 -0.41
N VAL A 106 2.46 -12.11 0.02
CA VAL A 106 1.37 -11.68 0.91
C VAL A 106 1.92 -11.16 2.24
N LEU A 107 2.93 -11.81 2.81
CA LEU A 107 3.64 -11.30 4.01
C LEU A 107 4.37 -9.99 3.70
N GLY A 108 5.03 -9.91 2.55
CA GLY A 108 5.69 -8.71 2.06
C GLY A 108 4.73 -7.53 1.88
N PHE A 109 3.50 -7.77 1.43
CA PHE A 109 2.46 -6.74 1.31
C PHE A 109 2.13 -6.09 2.65
N ILE A 110 2.02 -6.87 3.73
CA ILE A 110 1.78 -6.33 5.08
C ILE A 110 2.93 -5.39 5.48
N ALA A 111 4.17 -5.87 5.35
CA ALA A 111 5.35 -5.11 5.72
C ALA A 111 5.51 -3.84 4.86
N ALA A 112 5.31 -3.95 3.55
CA ALA A 112 5.39 -2.82 2.62
C ALA A 112 4.30 -1.77 2.89
N ALA A 113 3.05 -2.17 3.15
CA ALA A 113 1.97 -1.25 3.47
C ALA A 113 2.25 -0.48 4.77
N ILE A 114 2.79 -1.15 5.79
CA ILE A 114 3.21 -0.49 7.04
C ILE A 114 4.34 0.51 6.77
N LEU A 115 5.37 0.13 6.01
CA LEU A 115 6.48 1.01 5.67
C LEU A 115 6.02 2.23 4.86
N CYS A 116 5.27 2.02 3.78
CA CYS A 116 4.76 3.10 2.95
C CYS A 116 3.84 4.04 3.73
N GLY A 117 2.99 3.49 4.61
CA GLY A 117 2.13 4.27 5.49
C GLY A 117 2.92 5.12 6.48
N PHE A 118 3.96 4.56 7.07
CA PHE A 118 4.85 5.27 7.97
C PHE A 118 5.61 6.42 7.27
N LEU A 119 6.06 6.20 6.03
CA LEU A 119 6.70 7.23 5.22
C LEU A 119 5.70 8.31 4.78
N ALA A 120 4.47 7.94 4.44
CA ALA A 120 3.41 8.87 4.07
C ALA A 120 3.02 9.79 5.23
N GLU A 121 2.91 9.27 6.46
CA GLU A 121 2.68 10.09 7.66
C GLU A 121 3.78 11.14 7.90
N ARG A 122 4.96 10.94 7.30
CA ARG A 122 6.08 11.90 7.27
C ARG A 122 6.11 12.76 6.01
N GLY A 123 5.07 12.71 5.19
CA GLY A 123 4.90 13.54 4.01
C GLY A 123 5.58 13.02 2.75
N ALA A 124 5.91 11.72 2.68
CA ALA A 124 6.49 11.13 1.48
C ALA A 124 5.50 11.11 0.30
N ASP A 125 4.20 11.16 0.55
CA ASP A 125 3.11 11.17 -0.45
C ASP A 125 2.76 12.57 -0.97
N ARG A 126 3.45 13.61 -0.49
CA ARG A 126 3.12 15.02 -0.81
C ARG A 126 3.70 15.54 -2.12
N SER A 127 4.67 14.87 -2.69
CA SER A 127 5.28 15.23 -3.98
C SER A 127 5.80 13.98 -4.69
N VAL A 128 5.79 13.98 -6.02
CA VAL A 128 6.28 12.86 -6.84
C VAL A 128 7.73 12.50 -6.45
N LEU A 129 8.59 13.49 -6.26
CA LEU A 129 10.01 13.28 -5.92
C LEU A 129 10.20 12.53 -4.58
N ARG A 130 9.27 12.69 -3.63
CA ARG A 130 9.29 11.97 -2.34
C ARG A 130 8.52 10.65 -2.40
N SER A 131 7.49 10.58 -3.23
CA SER A 131 6.68 9.38 -3.39
C SER A 131 7.47 8.26 -4.07
N VAL A 132 8.25 8.55 -5.10
CA VAL A 132 9.03 7.54 -5.83
C VAL A 132 9.94 6.72 -4.90
N PRO A 133 10.82 7.31 -4.08
CA PRO A 133 11.63 6.52 -3.15
C PRO A 133 10.81 5.68 -2.15
N ALA A 134 9.66 6.19 -1.69
CA ALA A 134 8.78 5.46 -0.79
C ALA A 134 8.15 4.24 -1.49
N MET A 135 7.71 4.39 -2.74
CA MET A 135 7.18 3.27 -3.54
C MET A 135 8.26 2.23 -3.80
N VAL A 136 9.46 2.66 -4.20
CA VAL A 136 10.61 1.75 -4.42
C VAL A 136 10.97 1.00 -3.13
N ALA A 137 10.97 1.67 -1.98
CA ALA A 137 11.21 1.00 -0.70
C ALA A 137 10.14 -0.06 -0.39
N GLY A 138 8.87 0.22 -0.68
CA GLY A 138 7.78 -0.73 -0.57
C GLY A 138 7.98 -1.97 -1.46
N GLU A 139 8.32 -1.77 -2.73
CA GLU A 139 8.61 -2.85 -3.68
C GLU A 139 9.80 -3.71 -3.22
N VAL A 140 10.89 -3.08 -2.77
CA VAL A 140 12.05 -3.80 -2.23
C VAL A 140 11.65 -4.71 -1.07
N VAL A 141 10.78 -4.24 -0.16
CA VAL A 141 10.27 -5.06 0.95
C VAL A 141 9.42 -6.21 0.42
N ILE A 142 8.51 -5.97 -0.53
CA ILE A 142 7.70 -7.04 -1.14
C ILE A 142 8.59 -8.14 -1.71
N TYR A 143 9.59 -7.77 -2.50
CA TYR A 143 10.52 -8.73 -3.10
C TYR A 143 11.42 -9.42 -2.09
N ALA A 144 11.86 -8.72 -1.05
CA ALA A 144 12.67 -9.33 0.00
C ALA A 144 11.94 -10.50 0.68
N PHE A 145 10.66 -10.32 1.00
CA PHE A 145 9.83 -11.40 1.55
C PHE A 145 9.46 -12.44 0.49
N GLY A 146 8.97 -11.99 -0.68
CA GLY A 146 8.45 -12.87 -1.72
C GLY A 146 9.51 -13.80 -2.31
N VAL A 147 10.64 -13.25 -2.73
CA VAL A 147 11.73 -14.02 -3.35
C VAL A 147 12.40 -14.96 -2.34
N THR A 148 12.59 -14.49 -1.09
CA THR A 148 13.13 -15.32 -0.04
C THR A 148 12.22 -16.52 0.25
N TRP A 149 10.91 -16.26 0.37
CA TRP A 149 9.93 -17.32 0.59
C TRP A 149 9.90 -18.32 -0.58
N LEU A 150 9.84 -17.81 -1.81
CA LEU A 150 9.86 -18.61 -3.04
C LEU A 150 11.09 -19.53 -3.07
N ALA A 151 12.27 -19.00 -2.73
CA ALA A 151 13.50 -19.77 -2.68
C ALA A 151 13.44 -20.91 -1.66
N LEU A 152 12.87 -20.63 -0.47
CA LEU A 152 12.76 -21.62 0.60
C LEU A 152 11.69 -22.69 0.30
N ASP A 153 10.53 -22.28 -0.21
CA ASP A 153 9.39 -23.16 -0.48
C ASP A 153 9.69 -24.16 -1.61
N LEU A 154 10.39 -23.70 -2.66
CA LEU A 154 10.71 -24.50 -3.83
C LEU A 154 12.18 -25.00 -3.86
N HIS A 155 12.94 -24.76 -2.79
CA HIS A 155 14.37 -25.14 -2.70
C HIS A 155 15.24 -24.61 -3.85
N LEU A 156 14.93 -23.36 -4.31
CA LEU A 156 15.65 -22.74 -5.42
C LEU A 156 16.98 -22.12 -4.96
N ASN A 157 17.96 -22.11 -5.85
CA ASN A 157 19.14 -21.28 -5.63
C ASN A 157 18.81 -19.79 -5.88
N ALA A 158 19.70 -18.88 -5.46
CA ALA A 158 19.45 -17.44 -5.54
C ALA A 158 19.20 -16.95 -6.98
N ALA A 159 19.90 -17.50 -7.97
CA ALA A 159 19.71 -17.09 -9.37
C ALA A 159 18.34 -17.51 -9.91
N GLN A 160 17.89 -18.72 -9.59
CA GLN A 160 16.56 -19.20 -9.95
C GLN A 160 15.46 -18.39 -9.26
N ALA A 161 15.58 -18.17 -7.95
CA ALA A 161 14.61 -17.38 -7.19
C ALA A 161 14.46 -15.95 -7.74
N LEU A 162 15.56 -15.31 -8.13
CA LEU A 162 15.55 -14.00 -8.76
C LEU A 162 14.96 -14.03 -10.18
N SER A 163 15.27 -15.05 -10.97
CA SER A 163 14.75 -15.19 -12.33
C SER A 163 13.24 -15.45 -12.37
N GLU A 164 12.71 -16.16 -11.38
CA GLU A 164 11.29 -16.52 -11.31
C GLU A 164 10.45 -15.57 -10.44
N GLY A 165 11.04 -15.03 -9.36
CA GLY A 165 10.33 -14.24 -8.36
C GLY A 165 10.53 -12.73 -8.46
N PHE A 166 11.50 -12.24 -9.24
CA PHE A 166 11.81 -10.82 -9.36
C PHE A 166 11.76 -10.33 -10.81
N THR A 167 12.57 -10.92 -11.68
CA THR A 167 12.78 -10.44 -13.05
C THR A 167 11.49 -10.22 -13.85
N PRO A 168 10.48 -11.12 -13.83
CA PRO A 168 9.26 -10.96 -14.63
C PRO A 168 8.39 -9.78 -14.18
N PHE A 169 8.54 -9.34 -12.94
CA PHE A 169 7.65 -8.37 -12.31
C PHE A 169 8.16 -6.94 -12.39
N VAL A 170 9.49 -6.75 -12.46
CA VAL A 170 10.17 -5.44 -12.34
C VAL A 170 9.57 -4.38 -13.25
N ALA A 171 9.36 -4.69 -14.53
CA ALA A 171 8.82 -3.71 -15.48
C ALA A 171 7.38 -3.31 -15.12
N GLY A 172 6.53 -4.29 -14.79
CA GLY A 172 5.14 -4.04 -14.39
C GLY A 172 5.05 -3.25 -13.08
N ASP A 173 5.85 -3.62 -12.10
CA ASP A 173 5.85 -2.97 -10.78
C ASP A 173 6.47 -1.58 -10.83
N ALA A 174 7.47 -1.34 -11.67
CA ALA A 174 7.97 0.01 -11.93
C ALA A 174 6.87 0.95 -12.49
N ILE A 175 6.03 0.46 -13.40
CA ILE A 175 4.88 1.20 -13.92
C ILE A 175 3.86 1.46 -12.81
N LYS A 176 3.52 0.46 -12.01
CA LYS A 176 2.57 0.58 -10.88
C LYS A 176 3.08 1.55 -9.82
N ALA A 177 4.36 1.47 -9.47
CA ALA A 177 4.99 2.40 -8.54
C ALA A 177 4.97 3.84 -9.07
N ALA A 178 5.22 4.04 -10.37
CA ALA A 178 5.12 5.36 -11.02
C ALA A 178 3.68 5.91 -11.00
N ILE A 179 2.68 5.06 -11.26
CA ILE A 179 1.25 5.42 -11.15
C ILE A 179 0.92 5.82 -9.72
N ALA A 180 1.29 5.03 -8.72
CA ALA A 180 1.07 5.35 -7.31
C ALA A 180 1.74 6.66 -6.90
N ALA A 181 3.00 6.86 -7.31
CA ALA A 181 3.77 8.06 -7.01
C ALA A 181 3.17 9.34 -7.64
N GLY A 182 2.46 9.22 -8.76
CA GLY A 182 1.74 10.33 -9.39
C GLY A 182 0.36 10.59 -8.78
N LEU A 183 -0.40 9.54 -8.50
CA LEU A 183 -1.78 9.64 -8.00
C LEU A 183 -1.86 10.29 -6.61
N LEU A 184 -0.94 9.97 -5.72
CA LEU A 184 -0.97 10.45 -4.33
C LEU A 184 -0.78 11.97 -4.22
N PRO A 185 0.26 12.58 -4.81
CA PRO A 185 0.39 14.03 -4.82
C PRO A 185 -0.76 14.73 -5.55
N ALA A 186 -1.31 14.12 -6.62
CA ALA A 186 -2.48 14.64 -7.32
C ALA A 186 -3.73 14.64 -6.42
N ALA A 187 -3.96 13.59 -5.64
CA ALA A 187 -5.05 13.53 -4.66
C ALA A 187 -4.92 14.64 -3.61
N TRP A 188 -3.72 14.88 -3.09
CA TRP A 188 -3.47 15.98 -2.16
C TRP A 188 -3.72 17.36 -2.78
N TRP A 189 -3.37 17.54 -4.04
CA TRP A 189 -3.63 18.78 -4.78
C TRP A 189 -5.12 19.00 -4.97
N LEU A 190 -5.88 17.98 -5.33
CA LEU A 190 -7.34 18.06 -5.53
C LEU A 190 -8.10 18.38 -4.26
N THR A 191 -7.62 17.93 -3.08
CA THR A 191 -8.27 18.25 -1.79
C THR A 191 -8.08 19.71 -1.37
N GLY A 192 -7.26 20.50 -2.08
CA GLY A 192 -6.95 21.89 -1.76
C GLY A 192 -6.14 22.10 -0.48
N TYR A 193 -5.77 21.00 0.22
CA TYR A 193 -5.07 21.07 1.50
C TYR A 193 -3.75 21.82 1.41
N ARG A 194 -2.99 21.65 0.32
CA ARG A 194 -1.73 22.39 0.07
C ARG A 194 -1.95 23.88 -0.14
N ARG A 195 -3.07 24.27 -0.77
CA ARG A 195 -3.38 25.68 -1.09
C ARG A 195 -3.62 26.51 0.17
N ASN A 196 -4.20 25.89 1.20
CA ASN A 196 -4.48 26.56 2.47
C ASN A 196 -3.25 26.77 3.36
N GLN A 197 -2.15 26.04 3.12
CA GLN A 197 -0.90 26.20 3.88
C GLN A 197 0.01 27.31 3.34
N THR A 198 -0.22 27.76 2.09
CA THR A 198 0.59 28.81 1.45
C THR A 198 -0.04 30.19 1.53
N THR A 199 -1.25 30.32 2.07
CA THR A 199 -1.91 31.61 2.28
C THR A 199 -1.55 32.08 3.69
N PRO A 200 -0.76 33.18 3.85
CA PRO A 200 -0.51 33.79 5.17
C PRO A 200 -1.85 34.21 5.79
N PRO A 201 -2.02 34.18 7.12
CA PRO A 201 -3.22 34.69 7.76
C PRO A 201 -3.41 36.15 7.33
N ALA A 202 -4.56 36.42 6.73
CA ALA A 202 -4.96 37.80 6.37
C ALA A 202 -5.14 38.58 7.68
N GLY A 203 -4.11 39.26 8.15
CA GLY A 203 -4.18 40.01 9.40
C GLY A 203 -2.92 40.67 9.90
N GLU A 204 -1.75 40.48 9.27
CA GLU A 204 -0.49 41.13 9.72
C GLU A 204 0.07 42.14 8.70
N ALA A 205 -0.82 42.83 8.00
CA ALA A 205 -0.47 44.03 7.22
C ALA A 205 -1.25 45.21 7.78
N GLY A 206 -0.78 45.79 8.89
CA GLY A 206 -1.30 46.98 9.50
C GLY A 206 -0.25 47.59 10.42
#